data_2b1a030ab6bd78fb43716c7cd74f9b12
#
_entry.id   2b1a030ab6bd78fb43716c7cd74f9b12
#
_cell.length_a   1.000
_cell.length_b   1.000
_cell.length_c   1.000
_cell.angle_alpha   90.00
_cell.angle_beta   90.00
_cell.angle_gamma   90.00
#
_symmetry.space_group_name_H-M   'P 1'
#
loop_
_entity.id
_entity.type
_entity.pdbx_description
1 polymer ?
#
loop_
_entity_poly.entity_id
_entity_poly.type
_entity_poly.pdbx_seq_one_letter_code
_entity_poly.pdbx_strand_id
1 'polypeptide(L)'
;MLTSAAALCLAASLLPAGAAPVDVMHRVYNSVAYLLPLSVRDPEYASEWDQELIAENLKTLRESSQALLAHAAQQDLEFGLLARSFERTVDDLTTAFSDRWPAYAYFSMMDLTQYCAACHSRLPSDAQAVFGQKLLARMDLRALDDDELARLYVALRQFRRAEGKLEERLLDPALHPIDADLDGTYVQFLDVSLDAGGSFERAATVLNKVASRPDLPYYLGQRLKAWQNAIAEVDDALAKPPALVDARAWFDKATVIGHAPADSTRAVYDLTAAQILQRLLDQGMLQQRDKAEAYYMLGVIKLRTTERRPAVPEMELLMEAAIRTAPGSSYARYGFAVLEEFGYTGQGHLASQQIEEGQGDFIDMAELRKLIEVEAAAVAPEE
;
A
#
# COMPACT_ATOMS: atom_id res chain seq x y z
N MET A 1 8.17 44.19 50.46
CA MET A 1 7.20 43.79 49.43
C MET A 1 7.92 42.91 48.42
N LEU A 2 7.79 41.60 48.59
CA LEU A 2 8.41 40.59 47.76
C LEU A 2 7.37 40.11 46.76
N THR A 3 7.60 40.32 45.47
CA THR A 3 6.79 39.80 44.37
C THR A 3 7.39 38.48 43.91
N SER A 4 6.71 37.37 44.26
CA SER A 4 7.01 36.05 43.72
C SER A 4 6.52 35.92 42.27
N ALA A 5 7.44 35.78 41.34
CA ALA A 5 7.16 35.36 39.98
C ALA A 5 7.03 33.83 39.96
N ALA A 6 5.82 33.33 39.76
CA ALA A 6 5.57 31.92 39.51
C ALA A 6 5.99 31.57 38.08
N ALA A 7 7.08 30.85 37.95
CA ALA A 7 7.47 30.23 36.69
C ALA A 7 6.58 29.01 36.44
N LEU A 8 5.67 29.11 35.48
CA LEU A 8 4.96 27.97 34.92
C LEU A 8 5.96 27.17 34.07
N CYS A 9 6.47 26.07 34.60
CA CYS A 9 7.16 25.06 33.83
C CYS A 9 6.13 24.32 32.98
N LEU A 10 6.07 24.64 31.69
CA LEU A 10 5.49 23.74 30.69
C LEU A 10 6.35 22.47 30.66
N ALA A 11 5.89 21.44 31.32
CA ALA A 11 6.44 20.10 31.16
C ALA A 11 6.04 19.59 29.74
N ALA A 12 6.88 19.89 28.76
CA ALA A 12 6.86 19.12 27.50
C ALA A 12 7.15 17.67 27.92
N SER A 13 6.15 16.82 27.73
CA SER A 13 6.26 15.38 27.95
C SER A 13 7.20 14.78 26.87
N LEU A 14 8.50 15.00 27.05
CA LEU A 14 9.52 14.29 26.28
C LEU A 14 9.37 12.81 26.64
N LEU A 15 9.01 12.01 25.65
CA LEU A 15 9.04 10.55 25.76
C LEU A 15 10.42 10.15 26.29
N PRO A 16 10.51 9.24 27.25
CA PRO A 16 11.79 8.76 27.72
C PRO A 16 12.52 8.10 26.54
N ALA A 17 13.72 8.55 26.25
CA ALA A 17 14.62 7.89 25.31
C ALA A 17 14.84 6.45 25.81
N GLY A 18 14.09 5.48 25.25
CA GLY A 18 14.14 4.07 25.65
C GLY A 18 12.79 3.37 25.86
N ALA A 19 11.68 3.93 25.37
CA ALA A 19 10.43 3.17 25.37
C ALA A 19 10.62 1.85 24.61
N ALA A 20 10.24 0.72 25.23
CA ALA A 20 10.35 -0.57 24.57
C ALA A 20 9.51 -0.58 23.26
N PRO A 21 9.99 -1.19 22.16
CA PRO A 21 9.24 -1.23 20.88
C PRO A 21 7.79 -1.70 21.04
N VAL A 22 7.52 -2.59 21.99
CA VAL A 22 6.17 -3.08 22.31
C VAL A 22 5.25 -1.94 22.80
N ASP A 23 5.76 -1.03 23.64
CA ASP A 23 4.96 0.09 24.16
C ASP A 23 4.68 1.11 23.06
N VAL A 24 5.63 1.33 22.15
CA VAL A 24 5.45 2.15 20.95
C VAL A 24 4.34 1.57 20.08
N MET A 25 4.42 0.27 19.79
CA MET A 25 3.42 -0.42 18.97
C MET A 25 2.03 -0.44 19.62
N HIS A 26 1.91 -0.51 20.94
CA HIS A 26 0.60 -0.39 21.61
C HIS A 26 -0.02 0.99 21.41
N ARG A 27 0.76 2.07 21.42
CA ARG A 27 0.25 3.43 21.13
C ARG A 27 -0.17 3.57 19.68
N VAL A 28 0.67 3.14 18.74
CA VAL A 28 0.31 3.08 17.30
C VAL A 28 -1.02 2.34 17.11
N TYR A 29 -1.12 1.14 17.69
CA TYR A 29 -2.30 0.30 17.61
C TYR A 29 -3.57 1.00 18.11
N ASN A 30 -3.51 1.66 19.28
CA ASN A 30 -4.67 2.33 19.85
C ASN A 30 -5.11 3.53 18.99
N SER A 31 -4.16 4.32 18.46
CA SER A 31 -4.48 5.44 17.58
C SER A 31 -5.06 4.97 16.25
N VAL A 32 -4.46 3.94 15.63
CA VAL A 32 -4.98 3.36 14.39
C VAL A 32 -6.36 2.74 14.59
N ALA A 33 -6.61 2.06 15.71
CA ALA A 33 -7.93 1.49 16.02
C ALA A 33 -9.05 2.54 16.09
N TYR A 34 -8.71 3.77 16.47
CA TYR A 34 -9.66 4.90 16.47
C TYR A 34 -9.77 5.55 15.07
N LEU A 35 -8.65 5.83 14.43
CA LEU A 35 -8.60 6.60 13.18
C LEU A 35 -9.09 5.81 11.96
N LEU A 36 -8.76 4.52 11.88
CA LEU A 36 -9.01 3.71 10.69
C LEU A 36 -10.49 3.57 10.32
N PRO A 37 -11.44 3.36 11.24
CA PRO A 37 -12.86 3.35 10.88
C PRO A 37 -13.37 4.68 10.32
N LEU A 38 -12.72 5.79 10.65
CA LEU A 38 -13.07 7.10 10.09
C LEU A 38 -12.63 7.21 8.64
N SER A 39 -11.51 6.60 8.27
CA SER A 39 -10.93 6.67 6.92
C SER A 39 -11.71 5.91 5.85
N VAL A 40 -12.63 5.05 6.21
CA VAL A 40 -13.47 4.31 5.25
C VAL A 40 -14.85 4.94 5.07
N ARG A 41 -15.19 5.94 5.89
CA ARG A 41 -16.45 6.69 5.79
C ARG A 41 -16.35 7.82 4.77
N ASP A 42 -17.50 8.25 4.28
CA ASP A 42 -17.57 9.37 3.36
C ASP A 42 -17.03 10.66 4.02
N PRO A 43 -16.04 11.36 3.39
CA PRO A 43 -15.49 12.61 3.90
C PRO A 43 -16.50 13.73 4.09
N GLU A 44 -17.65 13.70 3.41
CA GLU A 44 -18.72 14.69 3.57
C GLU A 44 -19.24 14.75 5.00
N TYR A 45 -19.17 13.65 5.74
CA TYR A 45 -19.57 13.56 7.16
C TYR A 45 -18.44 13.92 8.14
N ALA A 46 -17.27 14.35 7.65
CA ALA A 46 -16.12 14.65 8.53
C ALA A 46 -16.40 15.76 9.56
N SER A 47 -17.39 16.63 9.31
CA SER A 47 -17.82 17.66 10.26
C SER A 47 -18.48 17.11 11.54
N GLU A 48 -18.97 15.88 11.49
CA GLU A 48 -19.61 15.19 12.63
C GLU A 48 -18.58 14.47 13.52
N TRP A 49 -17.32 14.42 13.08
CA TRP A 49 -16.27 13.71 13.82
C TRP A 49 -15.73 14.56 14.97
N ASP A 50 -15.30 13.88 16.00
CA ASP A 50 -14.62 14.52 17.15
C ASP A 50 -13.20 14.98 16.73
N GLN A 51 -13.11 16.22 16.28
CA GLN A 51 -11.88 16.83 15.77
C GLN A 51 -10.77 16.86 16.83
N GLU A 52 -11.13 17.06 18.10
CA GLU A 52 -10.16 17.11 19.20
C GLU A 52 -9.55 15.72 19.44
N LEU A 53 -10.40 14.69 19.47
CA LEU A 53 -9.95 13.31 19.66
C LEU A 53 -9.16 12.78 18.45
N ILE A 54 -9.49 13.20 17.23
CA ILE A 54 -8.68 12.90 16.04
C ILE A 54 -7.31 13.52 16.18
N ALA A 55 -7.22 14.81 16.52
CA ALA A 55 -5.95 15.52 16.68
C ALA A 55 -5.07 14.89 17.76
N GLU A 56 -5.66 14.44 18.88
CA GLU A 56 -4.93 13.74 19.95
C GLU A 56 -4.36 12.40 19.48
N ASN A 57 -5.15 11.62 18.74
CA ASN A 57 -4.70 10.34 18.19
C ASN A 57 -3.63 10.52 17.11
N LEU A 58 -3.75 11.52 16.23
CA LEU A 58 -2.73 11.87 15.24
C LEU A 58 -1.41 12.30 15.91
N LYS A 59 -1.48 13.13 16.94
CA LYS A 59 -0.31 13.51 17.74
C LYS A 59 0.37 12.29 18.36
N THR A 60 -0.39 11.39 18.97
CA THR A 60 0.13 10.17 19.57
C THR A 60 0.77 9.26 18.53
N LEU A 61 0.17 9.16 17.33
CA LEU A 61 0.68 8.39 16.22
C LEU A 61 2.01 8.97 15.71
N ARG A 62 2.09 10.30 15.56
CA ARG A 62 3.31 11.01 15.14
C ARG A 62 4.47 10.81 16.12
N GLU A 63 4.24 11.00 17.41
CA GLU A 63 5.25 10.75 18.44
C GLU A 63 5.73 9.29 18.43
N SER A 64 4.82 8.37 18.17
CA SER A 64 5.12 6.93 18.10
C SER A 64 5.87 6.53 16.82
N SER A 65 5.55 7.13 15.66
CA SER A 65 6.26 6.88 14.41
C SER A 65 7.72 7.37 14.47
N GLN A 66 7.97 8.52 15.08
CA GLN A 66 9.31 9.05 15.33
C GLN A 66 10.13 8.12 16.23
N ALA A 67 9.52 7.59 17.31
CA ALA A 67 10.19 6.63 18.17
C ALA A 67 10.50 5.30 17.44
N LEU A 68 9.60 4.86 16.54
CA LEU A 68 9.80 3.67 15.71
C LEU A 68 10.95 3.90 14.71
N LEU A 69 11.01 5.05 14.07
CA LEU A 69 12.08 5.42 13.14
C LEU A 69 13.45 5.41 13.84
N ALA A 70 13.54 5.95 15.06
CA ALA A 70 14.77 5.93 15.85
C ALA A 70 15.22 4.49 16.19
N HIS A 71 14.27 3.57 16.41
CA HIS A 71 14.58 2.15 16.60
C HIS A 71 15.01 1.48 15.27
N ALA A 72 14.38 1.82 14.17
CA ALA A 72 14.64 1.26 12.84
C ALA A 72 16.06 1.54 12.33
N ALA A 73 16.70 2.62 12.78
CA ALA A 73 18.08 2.95 12.41
C ALA A 73 19.11 1.87 12.82
N GLN A 74 18.72 0.93 13.69
CA GLN A 74 19.55 -0.18 14.16
C GLN A 74 19.16 -1.53 13.52
N GLN A 75 18.20 -1.53 12.61
CA GLN A 75 17.65 -2.71 11.95
C GLN A 75 18.13 -2.81 10.49
N ASP A 76 17.58 -3.78 9.74
CA ASP A 76 17.87 -3.93 8.32
C ASP A 76 17.35 -2.75 7.46
N LEU A 77 17.89 -2.64 6.23
CA LEU A 77 17.55 -1.56 5.30
C LEU A 77 16.04 -1.47 5.04
N GLU A 78 15.39 -2.61 4.82
CA GLU A 78 13.97 -2.63 4.45
C GLU A 78 13.09 -2.17 5.60
N PHE A 79 13.39 -2.58 6.84
CA PHE A 79 12.68 -2.09 8.01
C PHE A 79 12.91 -0.59 8.20
N GLY A 80 14.14 -0.11 7.94
CA GLY A 80 14.47 1.31 7.97
C GLY A 80 13.66 2.13 6.97
N LEU A 81 13.50 1.64 5.73
CA LEU A 81 12.69 2.28 4.70
C LEU A 81 11.21 2.32 5.08
N LEU A 82 10.67 1.20 5.55
CA LEU A 82 9.26 1.12 5.99
C LEU A 82 8.97 2.08 7.15
N ALA A 83 9.84 2.11 8.16
CA ALA A 83 9.66 3.00 9.31
C ALA A 83 9.74 4.48 8.92
N ARG A 84 10.62 4.84 8.00
CA ARG A 84 10.74 6.19 7.45
C ARG A 84 9.51 6.58 6.67
N SER A 85 9.06 5.73 5.77
CA SER A 85 7.85 5.99 4.98
C SER A 85 6.61 6.10 5.86
N PHE A 86 6.49 5.23 6.87
CA PHE A 86 5.41 5.31 7.86
C PHE A 86 5.43 6.64 8.62
N GLU A 87 6.59 7.06 9.12
CA GLU A 87 6.74 8.33 9.85
C GLU A 87 6.33 9.52 8.98
N ARG A 88 6.78 9.57 7.74
CA ARG A 88 6.41 10.62 6.79
C ARG A 88 4.92 10.66 6.50
N THR A 89 4.32 9.51 6.19
CA THR A 89 2.86 9.42 5.95
C THR A 89 2.06 9.90 7.16
N VAL A 90 2.53 9.61 8.37
CA VAL A 90 1.91 10.13 9.60
C VAL A 90 2.07 11.64 9.73
N ASP A 91 3.22 12.17 9.35
CA ASP A 91 3.49 13.62 9.39
C ASP A 91 2.59 14.37 8.40
N ASP A 92 2.48 13.86 7.17
CA ASP A 92 1.60 14.41 6.14
C ASP A 92 0.14 14.34 6.54
N LEU A 93 -0.30 13.20 7.03
CA LEU A 93 -1.65 13.03 7.52
C LEU A 93 -1.98 14.06 8.60
N THR A 94 -1.04 14.28 9.54
CA THR A 94 -1.20 15.24 10.62
C THR A 94 -1.28 16.67 10.07
N THR A 95 -0.44 17.01 9.09
CA THR A 95 -0.41 18.30 8.42
C THR A 95 -1.69 18.53 7.62
N ALA A 96 -2.08 17.57 6.79
CA ALA A 96 -3.30 17.64 6.00
C ALA A 96 -4.57 17.84 6.85
N PHE A 97 -4.61 17.16 7.99
CA PHE A 97 -5.70 17.33 8.95
C PHE A 97 -5.71 18.75 9.54
N SER A 98 -4.53 19.27 9.91
CA SER A 98 -4.38 20.64 10.45
C SER A 98 -4.75 21.72 9.42
N ASP A 99 -4.38 21.51 8.17
CA ASP A 99 -4.63 22.41 7.05
C ASP A 99 -6.06 22.31 6.50
N ARG A 100 -6.89 21.47 7.11
CA ARG A 100 -8.28 21.23 6.73
C ARG A 100 -8.46 20.69 5.31
N TRP A 101 -7.62 19.76 4.91
CA TRP A 101 -7.75 18.97 3.69
C TRP A 101 -8.32 17.57 4.00
N PRO A 102 -9.60 17.45 4.36
CA PRO A 102 -10.15 16.21 4.91
C PRO A 102 -10.09 15.06 3.92
N ALA A 103 -10.26 15.30 2.63
CA ALA A 103 -10.19 14.24 1.63
C ALA A 103 -8.79 13.62 1.55
N TYR A 104 -7.73 14.43 1.60
CA TYR A 104 -6.36 13.94 1.59
C TYR A 104 -6.01 13.20 2.89
N ALA A 105 -6.38 13.76 4.04
CA ALA A 105 -6.20 13.10 5.33
C ALA A 105 -6.89 11.72 5.37
N TYR A 106 -8.06 11.64 4.80
CA TYR A 106 -8.85 10.43 4.65
C TYR A 106 -8.13 9.34 3.84
N PHE A 107 -7.61 9.66 2.66
CA PHE A 107 -6.85 8.72 1.86
C PHE A 107 -5.55 8.28 2.54
N SER A 108 -4.84 9.21 3.15
CA SER A 108 -3.59 8.92 3.86
C SER A 108 -3.77 8.01 5.07
N MET A 109 -4.92 8.08 5.76
CA MET A 109 -5.25 7.12 6.82
C MET A 109 -5.39 5.69 6.32
N MET A 110 -5.97 5.49 5.14
CA MET A 110 -6.06 4.16 4.52
C MET A 110 -4.67 3.61 4.22
N ASP A 111 -3.77 4.45 3.73
CA ASP A 111 -2.41 4.05 3.37
C ASP A 111 -1.58 3.63 4.59
N LEU A 112 -1.85 4.19 5.79
CA LEU A 112 -1.17 3.77 7.02
C LEU A 112 -1.25 2.26 7.28
N THR A 113 -2.35 1.62 6.89
CA THR A 113 -2.53 0.18 7.08
C THR A 113 -1.61 -0.66 6.22
N GLN A 114 -1.17 -0.14 5.08
CA GLN A 114 -0.21 -0.82 4.19
C GLN A 114 1.14 -0.95 4.89
N TYR A 115 1.58 0.09 5.62
CA TYR A 115 2.81 0.02 6.43
C TYR A 115 2.70 -0.97 7.57
N CYS A 116 1.57 -0.98 8.27
CA CYS A 116 1.31 -1.98 9.31
C CYS A 116 1.45 -3.39 8.73
N ALA A 117 0.83 -3.60 7.58
CA ALA A 117 0.87 -4.85 6.88
C ALA A 117 2.29 -5.20 6.40
N ALA A 118 3.01 -4.27 5.78
CA ALA A 118 4.36 -4.49 5.27
C ALA A 118 5.37 -4.80 6.40
N CYS A 119 5.31 -4.09 7.52
CA CYS A 119 6.14 -4.37 8.68
C CYS A 119 5.80 -5.73 9.32
N HIS A 120 4.50 -6.00 9.51
CA HIS A 120 4.05 -7.23 10.16
C HIS A 120 4.08 -8.46 9.25
N SER A 121 4.18 -8.29 7.91
CA SER A 121 4.34 -9.43 6.97
C SER A 121 5.68 -10.14 7.10
N ARG A 122 6.65 -9.52 7.73
CA ARG A 122 7.95 -10.12 8.08
C ARG A 122 7.87 -11.00 9.32
N LEU A 123 6.78 -10.91 10.07
CA LEU A 123 6.47 -11.86 11.12
C LEU A 123 5.90 -13.14 10.49
N PRO A 124 6.01 -14.30 11.16
CA PRO A 124 5.39 -15.55 10.70
C PRO A 124 3.92 -15.32 10.29
N SER A 125 3.47 -16.00 9.23
CA SER A 125 2.16 -15.77 8.59
C SER A 125 0.97 -15.76 9.55
N ASP A 126 1.02 -16.54 10.61
CA ASP A 126 -0.01 -16.64 11.65
C ASP A 126 -0.14 -15.35 12.48
N ALA A 127 0.95 -14.60 12.65
CA ALA A 127 0.95 -13.36 13.44
C ALA A 127 0.19 -12.23 12.74
N GLN A 128 0.16 -12.21 11.41
CA GLN A 128 -0.53 -11.19 10.61
C GLN A 128 -2.06 -11.26 10.76
N ALA A 129 -2.62 -12.46 10.62
CA ALA A 129 -4.05 -12.68 10.78
C ALA A 129 -4.53 -12.32 12.18
N VAL A 130 -3.72 -12.63 13.20
CA VAL A 130 -4.02 -12.34 14.61
C VAL A 130 -4.01 -10.83 14.88
N PHE A 131 -3.06 -10.07 14.30
CA PHE A 131 -3.00 -8.62 14.48
C PHE A 131 -4.26 -7.94 13.94
N GLY A 132 -4.62 -8.17 12.68
CA GLY A 132 -5.83 -7.59 12.08
C GLY A 132 -7.10 -7.99 12.82
N GLN A 133 -7.22 -9.24 13.28
CA GLN A 133 -8.36 -9.69 14.08
C GLN A 133 -8.47 -8.96 15.42
N LYS A 134 -7.34 -8.75 16.12
CA LYS A 134 -7.33 -8.00 17.39
C LYS A 134 -7.71 -6.54 17.18
N LEU A 135 -7.31 -5.95 16.06
CA LEU A 135 -7.64 -4.58 15.72
C LEU A 135 -9.14 -4.46 15.44
N LEU A 136 -9.71 -5.33 14.60
CA LEU A 136 -11.14 -5.39 14.32
C LEU A 136 -12.00 -5.57 15.58
N ALA A 137 -11.54 -6.38 16.54
CA ALA A 137 -12.28 -6.60 17.79
C ALA A 137 -12.43 -5.36 18.67
N ARG A 138 -11.68 -4.28 18.38
CA ARG A 138 -11.75 -3.01 19.12
C ARG A 138 -12.48 -1.90 18.36
N MET A 139 -12.80 -2.13 17.09
CA MET A 139 -13.46 -1.15 16.24
C MET A 139 -14.98 -1.28 16.35
N ASP A 140 -15.68 -0.15 16.29
CA ASP A 140 -17.13 -0.14 16.10
C ASP A 140 -17.44 -0.22 14.60
N LEU A 141 -17.74 -1.42 14.14
CA LEU A 141 -18.01 -1.71 12.73
C LEU A 141 -19.48 -1.50 12.34
N ARG A 142 -20.38 -1.20 13.29
CA ARG A 142 -21.83 -1.14 13.05
C ARG A 142 -22.27 0.01 12.15
N ALA A 143 -21.44 1.04 12.06
CA ALA A 143 -21.70 2.21 11.25
C ALA A 143 -21.14 2.10 9.82
N LEU A 144 -20.45 1.00 9.49
CA LEU A 144 -19.84 0.77 8.18
C LEU A 144 -20.77 -0.07 7.31
N ASP A 145 -20.91 0.33 6.05
CA ASP A 145 -21.59 -0.48 5.05
C ASP A 145 -20.69 -1.63 4.54
N ASP A 146 -21.20 -2.48 3.65
CA ASP A 146 -20.47 -3.65 3.16
C ASP A 146 -19.24 -3.27 2.32
N ASP A 147 -19.28 -2.15 1.59
CA ASP A 147 -18.18 -1.67 0.81
C ASP A 147 -17.07 -1.07 1.70
N GLU A 148 -17.46 -0.28 2.69
CA GLU A 148 -16.56 0.22 3.73
C GLU A 148 -15.91 -0.92 4.52
N LEU A 149 -16.71 -1.96 4.87
CA LEU A 149 -16.19 -3.16 5.53
C LEU A 149 -15.21 -3.93 4.65
N ALA A 150 -15.48 -4.08 3.35
CA ALA A 150 -14.56 -4.73 2.43
C ALA A 150 -13.21 -4.00 2.38
N ARG A 151 -13.23 -2.67 2.24
CA ARG A 151 -12.03 -1.83 2.27
C ARG A 151 -11.26 -1.96 3.58
N LEU A 152 -11.95 -1.91 4.71
CA LEU A 152 -11.35 -2.10 6.02
C LEU A 152 -10.70 -3.47 6.16
N TYR A 153 -11.36 -4.52 5.68
CA TYR A 153 -10.80 -5.88 5.72
C TYR A 153 -9.55 -6.01 4.84
N VAL A 154 -9.54 -5.38 3.65
CA VAL A 154 -8.32 -5.30 2.81
C VAL A 154 -7.18 -4.60 3.57
N ALA A 155 -7.46 -3.43 4.13
CA ALA A 155 -6.51 -2.65 4.90
C ALA A 155 -5.91 -3.46 6.08
N LEU A 156 -6.71 -4.30 6.72
CA LEU A 156 -6.29 -5.16 7.82
C LEU A 156 -5.81 -6.55 7.38
N ARG A 157 -5.61 -6.76 6.09
CA ARG A 157 -5.20 -8.05 5.49
C ARG A 157 -6.10 -9.24 5.89
N GLN A 158 -7.37 -8.96 6.15
CA GLN A 158 -8.39 -9.97 6.35
C GLN A 158 -9.02 -10.35 5.01
N PHE A 159 -8.18 -10.71 4.05
CA PHE A 159 -8.53 -10.86 2.63
C PHE A 159 -9.71 -11.81 2.39
N ARG A 160 -9.79 -12.93 3.14
CA ARG A 160 -10.95 -13.84 3.02
C ARG A 160 -12.28 -13.19 3.43
N ARG A 161 -12.25 -12.26 4.39
CA ARG A 161 -13.45 -11.52 4.79
C ARG A 161 -13.78 -10.44 3.76
N ALA A 162 -12.76 -9.75 3.26
CA ALA A 162 -12.92 -8.78 2.18
C ALA A 162 -13.49 -9.44 0.92
N GLU A 163 -12.90 -10.56 0.50
CA GLU A 163 -13.36 -11.37 -0.64
C GLU A 163 -14.84 -11.78 -0.46
N GLY A 164 -15.22 -12.25 0.74
CA GLY A 164 -16.61 -12.60 1.05
C GLY A 164 -17.57 -11.43 0.90
N LYS A 165 -17.21 -10.23 1.37
CA LYS A 165 -18.05 -9.04 1.23
C LYS A 165 -18.17 -8.57 -0.22
N LEU A 166 -17.08 -8.61 -0.96
CA LEU A 166 -17.09 -8.28 -2.39
C LEU A 166 -17.88 -9.31 -3.22
N GLU A 167 -17.79 -10.61 -2.87
CA GLU A 167 -18.62 -11.65 -3.49
C GLU A 167 -20.10 -11.41 -3.19
N GLU A 168 -20.48 -11.15 -1.93
CA GLU A 168 -21.87 -10.82 -1.53
C GLU A 168 -22.39 -9.65 -2.38
N ARG A 169 -21.60 -8.57 -2.50
CA ARG A 169 -21.96 -7.39 -3.30
C ARG A 169 -22.10 -7.70 -4.80
N LEU A 170 -21.16 -8.42 -5.41
CA LEU A 170 -21.21 -8.77 -6.83
C LEU A 170 -22.38 -9.70 -7.19
N LEU A 171 -22.83 -10.51 -6.24
CA LEU A 171 -23.93 -11.45 -6.41
C LEU A 171 -25.29 -10.91 -5.94
N ASP A 172 -25.32 -9.69 -5.36
CA ASP A 172 -26.56 -9.04 -4.97
C ASP A 172 -27.41 -8.76 -6.21
N PRO A 173 -28.62 -9.35 -6.30
CA PRO A 173 -29.51 -9.11 -7.43
C PRO A 173 -30.05 -7.67 -7.46
N ALA A 174 -30.01 -6.94 -6.34
CA ALA A 174 -30.45 -5.54 -6.28
C ALA A 174 -29.41 -4.57 -6.83
N LEU A 175 -28.12 -4.96 -6.84
CA LEU A 175 -27.04 -4.14 -7.40
C LEU A 175 -26.98 -4.36 -8.91
N HIS A 176 -27.12 -3.27 -9.70
CA HIS A 176 -26.95 -3.36 -11.13
C HIS A 176 -25.47 -3.58 -11.51
N PRO A 177 -25.14 -4.48 -12.46
CA PRO A 177 -23.75 -4.78 -12.83
C PRO A 177 -22.93 -3.56 -13.25
N ILE A 178 -23.55 -2.54 -13.85
CA ILE A 178 -22.88 -1.29 -14.24
C ILE A 178 -22.43 -0.51 -13.00
N ASP A 179 -23.24 -0.46 -11.96
CA ASP A 179 -22.88 0.27 -10.73
C ASP A 179 -21.69 -0.39 -10.05
N ALA A 180 -21.68 -1.72 -9.96
CA ALA A 180 -20.53 -2.48 -9.47
C ALA A 180 -19.25 -2.26 -10.31
N ASP A 181 -19.38 -2.02 -11.62
CA ASP A 181 -18.24 -1.69 -12.50
C ASP A 181 -17.74 -0.27 -12.28
N LEU A 182 -18.65 0.69 -12.15
CA LEU A 182 -18.32 2.10 -11.89
C LEU A 182 -17.66 2.27 -10.52
N ASP A 183 -18.11 1.53 -9.51
CA ASP A 183 -17.54 1.53 -8.16
C ASP A 183 -16.19 0.80 -8.09
N GLY A 184 -15.81 0.07 -9.15
CA GLY A 184 -14.57 -0.68 -9.21
C GLY A 184 -14.60 -1.99 -8.44
N THR A 185 -15.76 -2.47 -8.00
CA THR A 185 -15.94 -3.68 -7.18
C THR A 185 -15.35 -4.93 -7.85
N TYR A 186 -15.47 -5.06 -9.19
CA TYR A 186 -14.88 -6.19 -9.92
C TYR A 186 -13.37 -6.22 -9.85
N VAL A 187 -12.72 -5.07 -10.05
CA VAL A 187 -11.25 -4.96 -10.01
C VAL A 187 -10.77 -5.23 -8.58
N GLN A 188 -11.43 -4.64 -7.59
CA GLN A 188 -11.10 -4.87 -6.18
C GLN A 188 -11.28 -6.34 -5.77
N PHE A 189 -12.34 -7.00 -6.27
CA PHE A 189 -12.53 -8.43 -6.04
C PHE A 189 -11.40 -9.27 -6.63
N LEU A 190 -10.97 -8.97 -7.86
CA LEU A 190 -9.83 -9.64 -8.49
C LEU A 190 -8.56 -9.41 -7.70
N ASP A 191 -8.25 -8.16 -7.32
CA ASP A 191 -7.06 -7.82 -6.55
C ASP A 191 -7.02 -8.64 -5.26
N VAL A 192 -8.11 -8.63 -4.48
CA VAL A 192 -8.20 -9.38 -3.21
C VAL A 192 -8.10 -10.88 -3.42
N SER A 193 -8.77 -11.40 -4.45
CA SER A 193 -8.78 -12.85 -4.71
C SER A 193 -7.44 -13.36 -5.26
N LEU A 194 -6.67 -12.52 -5.96
CA LEU A 194 -5.43 -12.92 -6.62
C LEU A 194 -4.18 -12.51 -5.84
N ASP A 195 -4.16 -11.38 -5.12
CA ASP A 195 -2.95 -10.88 -4.44
C ASP A 195 -2.64 -11.63 -3.14
N ALA A 196 -3.63 -12.06 -2.42
CA ALA A 196 -3.46 -12.48 -1.02
C ALA A 196 -3.39 -14.00 -0.79
N GLY A 197 -2.94 -14.77 -1.75
CA GLY A 197 -3.01 -16.24 -1.67
C GLY A 197 -4.45 -16.73 -1.76
N GLY A 198 -5.32 -15.94 -2.39
CA GLY A 198 -6.67 -16.29 -2.75
C GLY A 198 -6.72 -17.43 -3.76
N SER A 199 -7.89 -17.93 -4.04
CA SER A 199 -8.11 -19.04 -4.95
C SER A 199 -8.54 -18.52 -6.31
N PHE A 200 -7.70 -18.71 -7.34
CA PHE A 200 -8.10 -18.49 -8.74
C PHE A 200 -9.40 -19.23 -9.07
N GLU A 201 -9.60 -20.45 -8.55
CA GLU A 201 -10.81 -21.22 -8.71
C GLU A 201 -12.04 -20.50 -8.14
N ARG A 202 -11.92 -19.88 -6.97
CA ARG A 202 -12.99 -19.09 -6.36
C ARG A 202 -13.29 -17.85 -7.18
N ALA A 203 -12.25 -17.11 -7.60
CA ALA A 203 -12.42 -15.94 -8.46
C ALA A 203 -13.16 -16.32 -9.76
N ALA A 204 -12.72 -17.37 -10.45
CA ALA A 204 -13.39 -17.87 -11.64
C ALA A 204 -14.85 -18.27 -11.38
N THR A 205 -15.13 -18.91 -10.24
CA THR A 205 -16.49 -19.33 -9.84
C THR A 205 -17.41 -18.12 -9.68
N VAL A 206 -16.97 -17.07 -8.96
CA VAL A 206 -17.76 -15.85 -8.76
C VAL A 206 -17.97 -15.12 -10.09
N LEU A 207 -16.93 -14.95 -10.88
CA LEU A 207 -17.04 -14.33 -12.20
C LEU A 207 -18.00 -15.09 -13.14
N ASN A 208 -18.04 -16.44 -13.06
CA ASN A 208 -19.01 -17.25 -13.81
C ASN A 208 -20.46 -17.00 -13.37
N LYS A 209 -20.69 -16.90 -12.05
CA LYS A 209 -22.03 -16.58 -11.52
C LYS A 209 -22.51 -15.20 -12.01
N VAL A 210 -21.62 -14.20 -11.93
CA VAL A 210 -21.91 -12.84 -12.42
C VAL A 210 -22.14 -12.85 -13.93
N ALA A 211 -21.32 -13.55 -14.71
CA ALA A 211 -21.47 -13.67 -16.16
C ALA A 211 -22.79 -14.31 -16.59
N SER A 212 -23.46 -15.04 -15.69
CA SER A 212 -24.76 -15.68 -15.93
C SER A 212 -25.96 -14.76 -15.64
N ARG A 213 -25.73 -13.53 -15.20
CA ARG A 213 -26.81 -12.58 -14.89
C ARG A 213 -27.50 -12.10 -16.18
N PRO A 214 -28.86 -12.07 -16.21
CA PRO A 214 -29.60 -11.67 -17.40
C PRO A 214 -29.52 -10.17 -17.71
N ASP A 215 -29.17 -9.35 -16.73
CA ASP A 215 -29.02 -7.89 -16.79
C ASP A 215 -27.58 -7.46 -17.11
N LEU A 216 -26.67 -8.40 -17.38
CA LEU A 216 -25.26 -8.12 -17.64
C LEU A 216 -25.05 -7.41 -18.99
N PRO A 217 -24.45 -6.19 -19.03
CA PRO A 217 -24.12 -5.53 -20.26
C PRO A 217 -23.12 -6.32 -21.10
N TYR A 218 -23.27 -6.26 -22.42
CA TYR A 218 -22.42 -7.02 -23.36
C TYR A 218 -20.92 -6.77 -23.13
N TYR A 219 -20.51 -5.50 -22.98
CA TYR A 219 -19.08 -5.16 -22.79
C TYR A 219 -18.51 -5.78 -21.51
N LEU A 220 -19.31 -5.79 -20.44
CA LEU A 220 -18.90 -6.36 -19.17
C LEU A 220 -18.81 -7.89 -19.26
N GLY A 221 -19.74 -8.51 -19.97
CA GLY A 221 -19.68 -9.94 -20.27
C GLY A 221 -18.41 -10.34 -21.03
N GLN A 222 -17.97 -9.53 -22.00
CA GLN A 222 -16.70 -9.75 -22.70
C GLN A 222 -15.49 -9.60 -21.75
N ARG A 223 -15.49 -8.59 -20.88
CA ARG A 223 -14.43 -8.39 -19.89
C ARG A 223 -14.34 -9.55 -18.91
N LEU A 224 -15.46 -9.99 -18.34
CA LEU A 224 -15.49 -11.13 -17.42
C LEU A 224 -14.95 -12.41 -18.08
N LYS A 225 -15.32 -12.65 -19.34
CA LYS A 225 -14.81 -13.79 -20.12
C LYS A 225 -13.30 -13.68 -20.36
N ALA A 226 -12.79 -12.50 -20.64
CA ALA A 226 -11.35 -12.27 -20.80
C ALA A 226 -10.59 -12.57 -19.50
N TRP A 227 -11.09 -12.10 -18.36
CA TRP A 227 -10.51 -12.43 -17.04
C TRP A 227 -10.55 -13.92 -16.73
N GLN A 228 -11.66 -14.61 -17.00
CA GLN A 228 -11.77 -16.06 -16.81
C GLN A 228 -10.74 -16.83 -17.63
N ASN A 229 -10.55 -16.45 -18.89
CA ASN A 229 -9.54 -17.05 -19.75
C ASN A 229 -8.13 -16.79 -19.22
N ALA A 230 -7.84 -15.57 -18.79
CA ALA A 230 -6.54 -15.24 -18.21
C ALA A 230 -6.26 -15.99 -16.90
N ILE A 231 -7.28 -16.12 -16.03
CA ILE A 231 -7.18 -16.91 -14.79
C ILE A 231 -6.89 -18.38 -15.12
N ALA A 232 -7.60 -18.97 -16.07
CA ALA A 232 -7.36 -20.35 -16.49
C ALA A 232 -5.94 -20.57 -17.06
N GLU A 233 -5.37 -19.56 -17.70
CA GLU A 233 -4.00 -19.62 -18.23
C GLU A 233 -2.93 -19.60 -17.12
N VAL A 234 -3.16 -18.85 -16.05
CA VAL A 234 -2.16 -18.66 -14.96
C VAL A 234 -2.30 -19.65 -13.82
N ASP A 235 -3.37 -20.45 -13.77
CA ASP A 235 -3.68 -21.37 -12.67
C ASP A 235 -2.50 -22.31 -12.34
N ASP A 236 -1.90 -22.92 -13.38
CA ASP A 236 -0.73 -23.78 -13.22
C ASP A 236 0.55 -23.03 -12.80
N ALA A 237 0.63 -21.74 -13.02
CA ALA A 237 1.85 -20.97 -12.76
C ALA A 237 2.14 -20.84 -11.26
N LEU A 238 1.12 -20.62 -10.46
CA LEU A 238 1.25 -20.45 -9.01
C LEU A 238 1.40 -21.79 -8.26
N ALA A 239 1.02 -22.89 -8.86
CA ALA A 239 1.24 -24.22 -8.30
C ALA A 239 2.73 -24.64 -8.33
N LYS A 240 3.53 -24.02 -9.20
CA LYS A 240 4.97 -24.28 -9.34
C LYS A 240 5.79 -23.58 -8.25
N PRO A 241 7.02 -24.09 -7.97
CA PRO A 241 7.99 -23.32 -7.20
C PRO A 241 8.24 -21.96 -7.87
N PRO A 242 8.34 -20.87 -7.10
CA PRO A 242 8.52 -19.54 -7.68
C PRO A 242 9.88 -19.45 -8.36
N ALA A 243 9.91 -18.89 -9.59
CA ALA A 243 11.12 -18.61 -10.33
C ALA A 243 11.05 -17.21 -10.95
N LEU A 244 12.17 -16.47 -10.91
CA LEU A 244 12.22 -15.10 -11.42
C LEU A 244 11.95 -15.05 -12.94
N VAL A 245 12.35 -16.07 -13.68
CA VAL A 245 12.06 -16.17 -15.12
C VAL A 245 10.56 -16.23 -15.40
N ASP A 246 9.79 -16.92 -14.56
CA ASP A 246 8.34 -17.01 -14.72
C ASP A 246 7.67 -15.66 -14.37
N ALA A 247 8.14 -14.99 -13.31
CA ALA A 247 7.67 -13.65 -12.97
C ALA A 247 7.92 -12.66 -14.11
N ARG A 248 9.12 -12.67 -14.72
CA ARG A 248 9.44 -11.85 -15.90
C ARG A 248 8.48 -12.13 -17.06
N ALA A 249 8.23 -13.39 -17.36
CA ALA A 249 7.35 -13.78 -18.46
C ALA A 249 5.93 -13.21 -18.29
N TRP A 250 5.35 -13.26 -17.09
CA TRP A 250 4.04 -12.70 -16.80
C TRP A 250 4.04 -11.17 -16.81
N PHE A 251 5.07 -10.55 -16.24
CA PHE A 251 5.26 -9.10 -16.26
C PHE A 251 5.39 -8.55 -17.68
N ASP A 252 6.18 -9.21 -18.53
CA ASP A 252 6.37 -8.83 -19.93
C ASP A 252 5.06 -8.99 -20.71
N LYS A 253 4.33 -10.09 -20.48
CA LYS A 253 3.02 -10.31 -21.08
C LYS A 253 2.03 -9.20 -20.71
N ALA A 254 1.96 -8.82 -19.43
CA ALA A 254 1.16 -7.69 -18.96
C ALA A 254 1.59 -6.37 -19.61
N THR A 255 2.90 -6.18 -19.80
CA THR A 255 3.46 -4.98 -20.43
C THR A 255 3.08 -4.86 -21.91
N VAL A 256 3.09 -5.98 -22.65
CA VAL A 256 2.70 -6.01 -24.07
C VAL A 256 1.22 -5.66 -24.28
N ILE A 257 0.33 -6.09 -23.37
CA ILE A 257 -1.09 -5.74 -23.41
C ILE A 257 -1.29 -4.23 -23.26
N GLY A 258 -0.42 -3.58 -22.45
CA GLY A 258 -0.40 -2.13 -22.30
C GLY A 258 -1.68 -1.57 -21.68
N HIS A 259 -1.96 -0.30 -22.00
CA HIS A 259 -3.09 0.47 -21.47
C HIS A 259 -4.34 0.38 -22.36
N ALA A 260 -4.52 -0.71 -23.09
CA ALA A 260 -5.73 -0.87 -23.90
C ALA A 260 -6.97 -0.86 -22.99
N PRO A 261 -7.85 0.15 -23.06
CA PRO A 261 -9.00 0.24 -22.16
C PRO A 261 -9.95 -0.95 -22.26
N ALA A 262 -9.86 -1.69 -23.37
CA ALA A 262 -10.67 -2.85 -23.64
C ALA A 262 -10.09 -4.17 -23.08
N ASP A 263 -8.79 -4.21 -22.72
CA ASP A 263 -8.15 -5.43 -22.26
C ASP A 263 -7.68 -5.31 -20.82
N SER A 264 -8.56 -5.69 -19.90
CA SER A 264 -8.28 -5.72 -18.48
C SER A 264 -7.57 -7.00 -18.00
N THR A 265 -7.20 -7.91 -18.93
CA THR A 265 -6.49 -9.16 -18.61
C THR A 265 -5.09 -8.88 -18.04
N ARG A 266 -4.52 -7.71 -18.35
CA ARG A 266 -3.25 -7.24 -17.78
C ARG A 266 -3.21 -7.40 -16.26
N ALA A 267 -4.29 -7.04 -15.56
CA ALA A 267 -4.34 -7.13 -14.10
C ALA A 267 -4.09 -8.55 -13.59
N VAL A 268 -4.63 -9.57 -14.26
CA VAL A 268 -4.42 -10.98 -13.87
C VAL A 268 -2.94 -11.36 -14.00
N TYR A 269 -2.28 -10.95 -15.08
CA TYR A 269 -0.86 -11.25 -15.31
C TYR A 269 0.05 -10.47 -14.38
N ASP A 270 -0.23 -9.18 -14.16
CA ASP A 270 0.49 -8.33 -13.20
C ASP A 270 0.41 -8.93 -11.78
N LEU A 271 -0.79 -9.31 -11.32
CA LEU A 271 -0.98 -9.93 -10.01
C LEU A 271 -0.32 -11.31 -9.89
N THR A 272 -0.31 -12.10 -10.98
CA THR A 272 0.41 -13.37 -11.01
C THR A 272 1.92 -13.16 -10.87
N ALA A 273 2.48 -12.20 -11.61
CA ALA A 273 3.88 -11.82 -11.47
C ALA A 273 4.19 -11.34 -10.05
N ALA A 274 3.34 -10.48 -9.46
CA ALA A 274 3.50 -9.97 -8.11
C ALA A 274 3.55 -11.08 -7.07
N GLN A 275 2.67 -12.07 -7.13
CA GLN A 275 2.68 -13.21 -6.20
C GLN A 275 3.97 -14.03 -6.30
N ILE A 276 4.46 -14.29 -7.52
CA ILE A 276 5.72 -15.02 -7.71
C ILE A 276 6.89 -14.22 -7.13
N LEU A 277 6.94 -12.91 -7.40
CA LEU A 277 7.99 -12.02 -6.89
C LEU A 277 7.97 -11.93 -5.37
N GLN A 278 6.80 -11.79 -4.77
CA GLN A 278 6.67 -11.74 -3.31
C GLN A 278 7.17 -13.05 -2.67
N ARG A 279 6.76 -14.20 -3.19
CA ARG A 279 7.26 -15.51 -2.70
C ARG A 279 8.77 -15.66 -2.84
N LEU A 280 9.39 -15.11 -3.88
CA LEU A 280 10.84 -15.10 -4.05
C LEU A 280 11.54 -14.19 -3.04
N LEU A 281 10.99 -13.01 -2.77
CA LEU A 281 11.52 -12.09 -1.75
C LEU A 281 11.42 -12.70 -0.35
N ASP A 282 10.27 -13.32 -0.01
CA ASP A 282 10.04 -13.98 1.28
C ASP A 282 11.01 -15.16 1.52
N GLN A 283 11.43 -15.85 0.46
CA GLN A 283 12.43 -16.92 0.56
C GLN A 283 13.85 -16.37 0.82
N GLY A 284 14.11 -15.11 0.58
CA GLY A 284 15.41 -14.47 0.84
C GLY A 284 16.59 -14.98 0.02
N MET A 285 16.34 -15.74 -1.06
CA MET A 285 17.38 -16.42 -1.86
C MET A 285 17.86 -15.61 -3.07
N LEU A 286 17.25 -14.46 -3.36
CA LEU A 286 17.61 -13.62 -4.50
C LEU A 286 18.95 -12.92 -4.28
N GLN A 287 19.80 -12.90 -5.32
CA GLN A 287 21.00 -12.05 -5.35
C GLN A 287 20.57 -10.57 -5.40
N GLN A 288 21.43 -9.67 -4.98
CA GLN A 288 21.10 -8.23 -4.89
C GLN A 288 20.53 -7.65 -6.19
N ARG A 289 21.09 -8.01 -7.33
CA ARG A 289 20.60 -7.55 -8.64
C ARG A 289 19.20 -8.08 -8.95
N ASP A 290 18.96 -9.36 -8.70
CA ASP A 290 17.67 -10.00 -8.93
C ASP A 290 16.61 -9.51 -7.91
N LYS A 291 17.06 -9.20 -6.68
CA LYS A 291 16.23 -8.57 -5.66
C LYS A 291 15.81 -7.15 -6.06
N ALA A 292 16.74 -6.36 -6.61
CA ALA A 292 16.44 -5.02 -7.13
C ALA A 292 15.45 -5.08 -8.32
N GLU A 293 15.61 -6.07 -9.21
CA GLU A 293 14.67 -6.33 -10.29
C GLU A 293 13.28 -6.66 -9.76
N ALA A 294 13.19 -7.53 -8.75
CA ALA A 294 11.92 -7.92 -8.14
C ALA A 294 11.20 -6.70 -7.54
N TYR A 295 11.91 -5.84 -6.81
CA TYR A 295 11.34 -4.60 -6.28
C TYR A 295 10.89 -3.65 -7.40
N TYR A 296 11.69 -3.47 -8.45
CA TYR A 296 11.32 -2.64 -9.58
C TYR A 296 10.02 -3.14 -10.25
N MET A 297 9.95 -4.44 -10.56
CA MET A 297 8.76 -5.02 -11.18
C MET A 297 7.53 -4.87 -10.29
N LEU A 298 7.64 -5.13 -8.97
CA LEU A 298 6.55 -4.91 -8.03
C LEU A 298 6.11 -3.46 -7.99
N GLY A 299 7.04 -2.51 -7.98
CA GLY A 299 6.73 -1.09 -8.03
C GLY A 299 5.98 -0.69 -9.30
N VAL A 300 6.40 -1.20 -10.47
CA VAL A 300 5.68 -0.99 -11.74
C VAL A 300 4.28 -1.61 -11.71
N ILE A 301 4.13 -2.81 -11.14
CA ILE A 301 2.82 -3.46 -11.00
C ILE A 301 1.92 -2.60 -10.11
N LYS A 302 2.41 -2.12 -8.98
CA LYS A 302 1.63 -1.23 -8.10
C LYS A 302 1.22 0.06 -8.81
N LEU A 303 2.11 0.67 -9.57
CA LEU A 303 1.77 1.84 -10.39
C LEU A 303 0.65 1.55 -11.39
N ARG A 304 0.65 0.36 -12.02
CA ARG A 304 -0.36 -0.04 -13.00
C ARG A 304 -1.71 -0.39 -12.38
N THR A 305 -1.71 -0.95 -11.17
CA THR A 305 -2.95 -1.40 -10.49
C THR A 305 -3.66 -0.27 -9.76
N THR A 306 -2.96 0.82 -9.49
CA THR A 306 -3.49 1.96 -8.72
C THR A 306 -3.97 3.14 -9.56
N GLU A 307 -4.14 2.98 -10.87
CA GLU A 307 -4.60 4.04 -11.79
C GLU A 307 -5.87 4.80 -11.35
N ARG A 308 -6.65 4.26 -10.41
CA ARG A 308 -7.86 4.88 -9.85
C ARG A 308 -7.69 5.47 -8.44
N ARG A 309 -6.47 5.44 -7.86
CA ARG A 309 -6.20 5.94 -6.52
C ARG A 309 -5.07 6.98 -6.56
N PRO A 310 -5.16 8.08 -5.80
CA PRO A 310 -4.03 9.00 -5.68
C PRO A 310 -2.85 8.30 -5.02
N ALA A 311 -1.67 8.69 -5.43
CA ALA A 311 -0.32 8.38 -4.97
C ALA A 311 -0.15 7.16 -4.04
N VAL A 312 0.65 6.22 -4.45
CA VAL A 312 0.88 4.98 -3.70
C VAL A 312 2.23 5.03 -3.03
N PRO A 313 2.27 5.25 -1.71
CA PRO A 313 3.51 5.17 -0.95
C PRO A 313 4.28 3.87 -1.18
N GLU A 314 3.55 2.78 -1.44
CA GLU A 314 4.13 1.46 -1.68
C GLU A 314 4.95 1.40 -2.99
N MET A 315 4.50 2.05 -4.07
CA MET A 315 5.27 2.12 -5.32
C MET A 315 6.58 2.86 -5.12
N GLU A 316 6.53 4.03 -4.49
CA GLU A 316 7.71 4.85 -4.20
C GLU A 316 8.71 4.09 -3.32
N LEU A 317 8.24 3.40 -2.28
CA LEU A 317 9.05 2.55 -1.42
C LEU A 317 9.73 1.42 -2.20
N LEU A 318 9.00 0.75 -3.11
CA LEU A 318 9.53 -0.34 -3.91
C LEU A 318 10.60 0.16 -4.91
N MET A 319 10.41 1.35 -5.50
CA MET A 319 11.42 1.98 -6.37
C MET A 319 12.66 2.38 -5.57
N GLU A 320 12.50 2.99 -4.39
CA GLU A 320 13.61 3.30 -3.50
C GLU A 320 14.35 2.03 -3.06
N ALA A 321 13.62 0.96 -2.73
CA ALA A 321 14.22 -0.33 -2.37
C ALA A 321 15.03 -0.94 -3.52
N ALA A 322 14.54 -0.85 -4.76
CA ALA A 322 15.27 -1.30 -5.93
C ALA A 322 16.59 -0.55 -6.10
N ILE A 323 16.57 0.78 -5.97
CA ILE A 323 17.75 1.64 -6.09
C ILE A 323 18.78 1.31 -5.01
N ARG A 324 18.36 1.26 -3.74
CA ARG A 324 19.28 1.03 -2.61
C ARG A 324 19.81 -0.40 -2.57
N THR A 325 19.07 -1.37 -3.09
CA THR A 325 19.51 -2.79 -3.11
C THR A 325 20.63 -3.03 -4.10
N ALA A 326 20.60 -2.42 -5.29
CA ALA A 326 21.67 -2.55 -6.29
C ALA A 326 21.80 -1.26 -7.11
N PRO A 327 22.44 -0.21 -6.57
CA PRO A 327 22.51 1.13 -7.20
C PRO A 327 23.13 1.13 -8.59
N GLY A 328 24.11 0.23 -8.86
CA GLY A 328 24.76 0.08 -10.15
C GLY A 328 23.91 -0.64 -11.22
N SER A 329 22.76 -1.20 -10.87
CA SER A 329 21.91 -1.97 -11.78
C SER A 329 21.10 -1.09 -12.74
N SER A 330 20.64 -1.70 -13.86
CA SER A 330 19.67 -1.04 -14.74
C SER A 330 18.35 -0.77 -14.02
N TYR A 331 17.96 -1.64 -13.08
CA TYR A 331 16.70 -1.52 -12.32
C TYR A 331 16.71 -0.33 -11.36
N ALA A 332 17.89 0.01 -10.79
CA ALA A 332 18.05 1.24 -10.01
C ALA A 332 17.80 2.49 -10.88
N ARG A 333 18.38 2.51 -12.09
CA ARG A 333 18.16 3.63 -13.03
C ARG A 333 16.72 3.73 -13.51
N TYR A 334 16.08 2.59 -13.78
CA TYR A 334 14.66 2.57 -14.17
C TYR A 334 13.75 3.01 -13.02
N GLY A 335 14.00 2.53 -11.80
CA GLY A 335 13.26 2.95 -10.62
C GLY A 335 13.39 4.44 -10.35
N PHE A 336 14.62 4.99 -10.50
CA PHE A 336 14.85 6.41 -10.36
C PHE A 336 14.10 7.24 -11.42
N ALA A 337 14.12 6.80 -12.69
CA ALA A 337 13.38 7.46 -13.75
C ALA A 337 11.85 7.47 -13.49
N VAL A 338 11.31 6.37 -12.95
CA VAL A 338 9.89 6.31 -12.56
C VAL A 338 9.59 7.31 -11.45
N LEU A 339 10.45 7.41 -10.43
CA LEU A 339 10.27 8.39 -9.35
C LEU A 339 10.36 9.84 -9.86
N GLU A 340 11.29 10.14 -10.77
CA GLU A 340 11.36 11.47 -11.40
C GLU A 340 10.09 11.79 -12.19
N GLU A 341 9.65 10.88 -13.06
CA GLU A 341 8.44 11.07 -13.88
C GLU A 341 7.21 11.25 -13.01
N PHE A 342 7.08 10.44 -11.97
CA PHE A 342 5.94 10.49 -11.04
C PHE A 342 5.91 11.80 -10.25
N GLY A 343 7.07 12.29 -9.81
CA GLY A 343 7.23 13.60 -9.20
C GLY A 343 6.84 14.75 -10.13
N TYR A 344 7.23 14.69 -11.41
CA TYR A 344 6.90 15.72 -12.41
C TYR A 344 5.41 15.75 -12.77
N THR A 345 4.74 14.61 -12.82
CA THR A 345 3.31 14.55 -13.20
C THR A 345 2.37 14.99 -12.10
N GLY A 346 2.87 15.24 -10.91
CA GLY A 346 2.04 15.67 -9.79
C GLY A 346 1.15 14.58 -9.21
N GLN A 347 1.44 13.31 -9.47
CA GLN A 347 0.61 12.18 -9.05
C GLN A 347 1.11 11.45 -7.80
N GLY A 348 2.31 11.80 -7.29
CA GLY A 348 2.91 11.16 -6.13
C GLY A 348 3.04 12.09 -4.92
N HIS A 349 3.53 11.55 -3.81
CA HIS A 349 3.89 12.31 -2.62
C HIS A 349 4.94 13.40 -2.92
N LEU A 350 5.80 13.17 -3.93
CA LEU A 350 6.75 14.14 -4.45
C LEU A 350 6.08 15.39 -5.02
N ALA A 351 4.81 15.29 -5.42
CA ALA A 351 4.08 16.35 -6.09
C ALA A 351 3.14 17.15 -5.18
N SER A 352 2.75 16.60 -4.06
CA SER A 352 1.90 17.30 -3.08
C SER A 352 2.66 18.42 -2.36
N GLN A 353 3.97 18.49 -2.54
CA GLN A 353 4.77 19.61 -2.09
C GLN A 353 4.98 20.57 -3.26
N GLN A 354 4.17 21.59 -3.35
CA GLN A 354 4.73 22.88 -3.75
C GLN A 354 5.89 23.11 -2.79
N ILE A 355 7.09 22.95 -3.32
CA ILE A 355 8.34 23.17 -2.63
C ILE A 355 8.36 24.62 -2.15
N GLU A 356 7.70 24.90 -1.05
CA GLU A 356 8.04 26.02 -0.23
C GLU A 356 9.34 25.63 0.46
N GLU A 357 10.37 26.37 0.14
CA GLU A 357 11.73 26.21 0.62
C GLU A 357 11.77 25.80 2.08
N GLY A 358 12.13 24.53 2.36
CA GLY A 358 12.51 24.07 3.70
C GLY A 358 11.78 22.87 4.29
N GLN A 359 10.79 22.25 3.63
CA GLN A 359 10.21 20.98 4.08
C GLN A 359 10.77 19.83 3.26
N GLY A 360 11.41 18.89 3.96
CA GLY A 360 12.23 17.85 3.37
C GLY A 360 11.48 16.92 2.42
N ASP A 361 12.10 16.63 1.29
CA ASP A 361 11.64 15.68 0.28
C ASP A 361 11.35 14.32 0.92
N PHE A 362 10.19 13.72 0.59
CA PHE A 362 9.80 12.37 1.05
C PHE A 362 10.83 11.31 0.72
N ILE A 363 11.36 11.38 -0.50
CA ILE A 363 12.49 10.60 -0.96
C ILE A 363 13.59 11.60 -1.28
N ASP A 364 14.75 11.44 -0.68
CA ASP A 364 15.90 12.27 -1.02
C ASP A 364 16.43 11.87 -2.43
N MET A 365 15.82 12.46 -3.45
CA MET A 365 16.17 12.22 -4.84
C MET A 365 17.62 12.58 -5.15
N ALA A 366 18.20 13.56 -4.44
CA ALA A 366 19.60 13.93 -4.60
C ALA A 366 20.53 12.85 -4.02
N GLU A 367 20.16 12.26 -2.87
CA GLU A 367 20.88 11.11 -2.31
C GLU A 367 20.81 9.90 -3.25
N LEU A 368 19.61 9.55 -3.74
CA LEU A 368 19.43 8.41 -4.63
C LEU A 368 20.22 8.58 -5.95
N ARG A 369 20.21 9.78 -6.53
CA ARG A 369 21.01 10.08 -7.72
C ARG A 369 22.50 9.87 -7.46
N LYS A 370 22.99 10.37 -6.32
CA LYS A 370 24.39 10.20 -5.93
C LYS A 370 24.78 8.73 -5.76
N LEU A 371 23.89 7.90 -5.16
CA LEU A 371 24.14 6.46 -5.05
C LEU A 371 24.31 5.79 -6.41
N ILE A 372 23.45 6.12 -7.38
CA ILE A 372 23.54 5.56 -8.74
C ILE A 372 24.81 6.02 -9.44
N GLU A 373 25.19 7.29 -9.33
CA GLU A 373 26.38 7.86 -9.97
C GLU A 373 27.69 7.29 -9.41
N VAL A 374 27.80 7.13 -8.10
CA VAL A 374 28.99 6.57 -7.44
C VAL A 374 29.22 5.12 -7.87
N GLU A 375 28.18 4.29 -7.89
CA GLU A 375 28.31 2.89 -8.33
C GLU A 375 28.56 2.79 -9.85
N ALA A 376 27.98 3.67 -10.65
CA ALA A 376 28.25 3.71 -12.08
C ALA A 376 29.72 4.04 -12.38
N ALA A 377 30.33 4.94 -11.60
CA ALA A 377 31.75 5.29 -11.72
C ALA A 377 32.66 4.14 -11.25
N ALA A 378 32.26 3.36 -10.27
CA ALA A 378 33.01 2.20 -9.76
C ALA A 378 33.04 1.02 -10.74
N VAL A 379 32.06 0.93 -11.63
CA VAL A 379 31.91 -0.16 -12.62
C VAL A 379 32.54 0.21 -13.98
N ALA A 380 32.83 1.49 -14.22
CA ALA A 380 33.54 1.91 -15.44
C ALA A 380 34.96 1.30 -15.46
N PRO A 381 35.37 0.55 -16.52
CA PRO A 381 36.73 0.04 -16.60
C PRO A 381 37.67 1.22 -16.64
N GLU A 382 38.75 1.15 -15.86
CA GLU A 382 39.91 2.03 -16.04
C GLU A 382 40.41 1.82 -17.47
N GLU A 383 40.22 2.83 -18.36
CA GLU A 383 40.79 2.88 -19.70
C GLU A 383 42.31 3.14 -19.66
#